data_422f92510c007935ed28536c5c92fab8
#
_entry.id   422f92510c007935ed28536c5c92fab8
#
_cell.length_a   1.000
_cell.length_b   1.000
_cell.length_c   1.000
_cell.angle_alpha   90.00
_cell.angle_beta   90.00
_cell.angle_gamma   90.00
#
_symmetry.space_group_name_H-M   'P 1'
#
loop_
_entity.id
_entity.type
_entity.pdbx_description
1 polymer ?
#
loop_
_entity_poly.entity_id
_entity_poly.type
_entity_poly.pdbx_seq_one_letter_code
_entity_poly.pdbx_strand_id
1 'polypeptide(L)'
;IKTSTIPNSNGNWQFHEKANDNVNWWDKQFKWSWAQEHNLNINGGNSKNRYYLSANYLGQDGNLRYGKDKFKRLTTNFKYNAAPYEWLEVQVNARYIYKQLDNPLYTALNGLLYHDISRMWPMMPFKDPNGYYMRNGKLNQLTNGSRSESSTNDAYFQGQLVFHPLKNWNITANIGLRTVNQFDKQNLNKVYE
;
A
#
# COMPACT_ATOMS: atom_id res chain seq x y z
N ILE A 1 17.67 -26.65 -26.43
CA ILE A 1 17.60 -25.34 -27.10
C ILE A 1 16.14 -25.08 -27.39
N LYS A 2 15.60 -24.06 -26.74
CA LYS A 2 14.18 -23.73 -26.78
C LYS A 2 13.93 -22.53 -27.70
N THR A 3 14.43 -22.61 -28.91
CA THR A 3 14.17 -21.57 -29.90
C THR A 3 13.22 -22.13 -30.94
N SER A 4 12.01 -21.61 -31.02
CA SER A 4 11.20 -21.89 -32.17
C SER A 4 11.64 -21.00 -33.32
N THR A 5 11.82 -21.61 -34.46
CA THR A 5 12.21 -20.95 -35.69
C THR A 5 11.07 -21.06 -36.70
N ILE A 6 10.88 -20.04 -37.50
CA ILE A 6 9.91 -20.02 -38.60
C ILE A 6 10.65 -19.66 -39.89
N PRO A 7 10.15 -20.13 -41.05
CA PRO A 7 10.67 -19.67 -42.32
C PRO A 7 10.40 -18.15 -42.49
N ASN A 8 11.41 -17.42 -42.94
CA ASN A 8 11.21 -16.05 -43.40
C ASN A 8 10.68 -16.03 -44.86
N SER A 9 10.47 -14.82 -45.41
CA SER A 9 9.98 -14.65 -46.77
C SER A 9 10.89 -15.26 -47.85
N ASN A 10 12.16 -15.53 -47.53
CA ASN A 10 13.13 -16.17 -48.40
C ASN A 10 13.25 -17.70 -48.19
N GLY A 11 12.37 -18.27 -47.39
CA GLY A 11 12.37 -19.72 -47.08
C GLY A 11 13.43 -20.16 -46.04
N ASN A 12 14.23 -19.26 -45.52
CA ASN A 12 15.24 -19.56 -44.49
C ASN A 12 14.61 -19.55 -43.09
N TRP A 13 15.05 -20.46 -42.25
CA TRP A 13 14.64 -20.49 -40.84
C TRP A 13 15.26 -19.32 -40.07
N GLN A 14 14.44 -18.62 -39.34
CA GLN A 14 14.86 -17.50 -38.50
C GLN A 14 14.27 -17.63 -37.11
N PHE A 15 14.92 -16.96 -36.15
CA PHE A 15 14.37 -16.80 -34.80
C PHE A 15 13.06 -16.00 -34.87
N HIS A 16 12.06 -16.50 -34.16
CA HIS A 16 10.79 -15.79 -34.03
C HIS A 16 10.62 -15.31 -32.59
N GLU A 17 10.65 -13.98 -32.40
CA GLU A 17 10.60 -13.35 -31.08
C GLU A 17 9.34 -13.68 -30.24
N LYS A 18 8.27 -14.10 -30.89
CA LYS A 18 6.98 -14.35 -30.23
C LYS A 18 6.68 -15.83 -30.02
N ALA A 19 7.57 -16.75 -30.32
CA ALA A 19 7.27 -18.17 -30.29
C ALA A 19 8.52 -19.05 -30.06
N ASN A 20 9.37 -18.70 -29.12
CA ASN A 20 10.62 -19.41 -28.91
C ASN A 20 10.90 -19.85 -27.48
N ASP A 21 9.93 -19.75 -26.58
CA ASP A 21 10.09 -20.10 -25.17
C ASP A 21 8.85 -20.83 -24.61
N ASN A 22 8.94 -21.21 -23.35
CA ASN A 22 7.82 -21.74 -22.56
C ASN A 22 7.88 -21.07 -21.18
N VAL A 23 7.33 -19.88 -21.10
CA VAL A 23 7.42 -19.02 -19.92
C VAL A 23 6.17 -19.14 -19.06
N ASN A 24 6.34 -19.47 -17.80
CA ASN A 24 5.31 -19.22 -16.79
C ASN A 24 5.37 -17.75 -16.35
N TRP A 25 4.54 -16.92 -16.91
CA TRP A 25 4.54 -15.47 -16.67
C TRP A 25 4.19 -15.10 -15.23
N TRP A 26 3.38 -15.91 -14.54
CA TRP A 26 3.07 -15.69 -13.13
C TRP A 26 4.30 -15.85 -12.26
N ASP A 27 5.04 -16.92 -12.40
CA ASP A 27 6.26 -17.16 -11.63
C ASP A 27 7.36 -16.14 -11.95
N LYS A 28 7.37 -15.61 -13.18
CA LYS A 28 8.34 -14.58 -13.56
C LYS A 28 8.04 -13.21 -12.97
N GLN A 29 6.76 -12.87 -12.80
CA GLN A 29 6.37 -11.53 -12.39
C GLN A 29 5.97 -11.44 -10.92
N PHE A 30 5.54 -12.54 -10.30
CA PHE A 30 5.15 -12.57 -8.90
C PHE A 30 6.14 -13.32 -8.03
N LYS A 31 6.13 -12.99 -6.76
CA LYS A 31 6.89 -13.62 -5.69
C LYS A 31 6.05 -13.69 -4.42
N TRP A 32 6.47 -14.49 -3.48
CA TRP A 32 5.95 -14.44 -2.12
C TRP A 32 6.22 -13.06 -1.51
N SER A 33 5.25 -12.55 -0.78
CA SER A 33 5.35 -11.28 -0.07
C SER A 33 5.28 -11.50 1.44
N TRP A 34 5.89 -10.57 2.17
CA TRP A 34 5.89 -10.58 3.61
C TRP A 34 5.02 -9.45 4.13
N ALA A 35 4.24 -9.74 5.19
CA ALA A 35 3.55 -8.73 5.97
C ALA A 35 3.96 -8.90 7.43
N GLN A 36 4.16 -7.79 8.12
CA GLN A 36 4.43 -7.76 9.55
C GLN A 36 3.53 -6.73 10.21
N GLU A 37 3.02 -7.10 11.38
CA GLU A 37 2.19 -6.22 12.19
C GLU A 37 2.69 -6.23 13.62
N HIS A 38 2.85 -5.05 14.19
CA HIS A 38 3.29 -4.86 15.56
C HIS A 38 2.27 -4.02 16.30
N ASN A 39 1.84 -4.52 17.45
CA ASN A 39 0.87 -3.84 18.31
C ASN A 39 1.48 -3.58 19.69
N LEU A 40 1.39 -2.35 20.14
CA LEU A 40 1.75 -1.93 21.48
C LEU A 40 0.56 -1.26 22.13
N ASN A 41 0.20 -1.69 23.34
CA ASN A 41 -0.87 -1.10 24.13
C ASN A 41 -0.38 -0.83 25.54
N ILE A 42 -0.67 0.36 26.03
CA ILE A 42 -0.38 0.78 27.41
C ILE A 42 -1.66 1.37 27.97
N ASN A 43 -2.08 0.89 29.11
CA ASN A 43 -3.23 1.41 29.83
C ASN A 43 -2.95 1.48 31.32
N GLY A 44 -3.61 2.40 31.97
CA GLY A 44 -3.47 2.56 33.42
C GLY A 44 -4.42 3.61 33.95
N GLY A 45 -4.33 3.83 35.24
CA GLY A 45 -5.12 4.85 35.91
C GLY A 45 -5.58 4.44 37.31
N ASN A 46 -6.48 5.21 37.81
CA ASN A 46 -7.15 4.99 39.11
C ASN A 46 -8.66 5.27 38.97
N SER A 47 -9.37 5.38 40.08
CA SER A 47 -10.81 5.64 40.08
C SER A 47 -11.19 6.98 39.42
N LYS A 48 -10.30 7.96 39.42
CA LYS A 48 -10.55 9.30 38.89
C LYS A 48 -9.93 9.56 37.51
N ASN A 49 -8.90 8.81 37.13
CA ASN A 49 -8.16 9.03 35.89
C ASN A 49 -7.87 7.69 35.25
N ARG A 50 -8.15 7.58 33.94
CA ARG A 50 -7.84 6.40 33.13
C ARG A 50 -7.26 6.84 31.82
N TYR A 51 -6.19 6.18 31.39
CA TYR A 51 -5.60 6.42 30.08
C TYR A 51 -5.40 5.11 29.33
N TYR A 52 -5.45 5.23 28.03
CA TYR A 52 -5.14 4.19 27.07
C TYR A 52 -4.37 4.78 25.92
N LEU A 53 -3.21 4.19 25.62
CA LEU A 53 -2.39 4.50 24.46
C LEU A 53 -2.17 3.23 23.67
N SER A 54 -2.38 3.29 22.37
CA SER A 54 -2.02 2.18 21.47
C SER A 54 -1.27 2.68 20.24
N ALA A 55 -0.35 1.85 19.76
CA ALA A 55 0.34 2.02 18.52
C ALA A 55 0.30 0.70 17.73
N ASN A 56 -0.15 0.77 16.49
CA ASN A 56 -0.18 -0.35 15.56
C ASN A 56 0.63 0.03 14.33
N TYR A 57 1.62 -0.78 13.99
CA TYR A 57 2.40 -0.67 12.76
C TYR A 57 2.14 -1.88 11.88
N LEU A 58 1.72 -1.64 10.63
CA LEU A 58 1.60 -2.65 9.58
C LEU A 58 2.57 -2.29 8.46
N GLY A 59 3.46 -3.20 8.13
CA GLY A 59 4.33 -3.14 6.95
C GLY A 59 4.04 -4.33 6.05
N GLN A 60 3.74 -4.08 4.78
CA GLN A 60 3.44 -5.11 3.81
C GLN A 60 4.23 -4.84 2.53
N ASP A 61 5.06 -5.81 2.13
CA ASP A 61 5.64 -5.83 0.80
C ASP A 61 4.60 -6.37 -0.19
N GLY A 62 4.61 -5.86 -1.40
CA GLY A 62 3.76 -6.40 -2.45
C GLY A 62 4.33 -7.68 -3.06
N ASN A 63 3.52 -8.29 -3.90
CA ASN A 63 3.84 -9.56 -4.55
C ASN A 63 4.57 -9.42 -5.89
N LEU A 64 4.78 -8.19 -6.37
CA LEU A 64 5.52 -7.97 -7.59
C LEU A 64 7.01 -8.30 -7.41
N ARG A 65 7.57 -9.10 -8.31
CA ARG A 65 9.00 -9.40 -8.35
C ARG A 65 9.82 -8.20 -8.79
N TYR A 66 9.25 -7.39 -9.67
CA TYR A 66 9.86 -6.19 -10.25
C TYR A 66 9.06 -4.96 -9.89
N GLY A 67 9.76 -3.84 -9.68
CA GLY A 67 9.11 -2.54 -9.43
C GLY A 67 8.81 -2.24 -7.97
N LYS A 68 8.97 -3.19 -7.05
CA LYS A 68 8.85 -3.03 -5.58
C LYS A 68 7.61 -2.21 -5.18
N ASP A 69 6.56 -2.89 -4.85
CA ASP A 69 5.35 -2.32 -4.26
C ASP A 69 5.36 -2.52 -2.73
N LYS A 70 4.99 -1.47 -1.99
CA LYS A 70 5.03 -1.47 -0.52
C LYS A 70 3.87 -0.69 0.05
N PHE A 71 3.31 -1.21 1.12
CA PHE A 71 2.33 -0.52 1.93
C PHE A 71 2.81 -0.44 3.39
N LYS A 72 2.63 0.74 4.00
CA LYS A 72 2.89 0.96 5.42
C LYS A 72 1.72 1.69 6.04
N ARG A 73 1.37 1.32 7.26
CA ARG A 73 0.37 2.01 8.07
C ARG A 73 0.82 2.09 9.51
N LEU A 74 0.81 3.28 10.06
CA LEU A 74 0.96 3.52 11.48
C LEU A 74 -0.37 4.06 12.00
N THR A 75 -0.94 3.43 13.01
CA THR A 75 -2.15 3.89 13.69
C THR A 75 -1.83 4.10 15.16
N THR A 76 -2.06 5.30 15.66
CA THR A 76 -1.94 5.59 17.09
C THR A 76 -3.28 6.04 17.64
N ASN A 77 -3.63 5.56 18.83
CA ASN A 77 -4.83 5.99 19.53
C ASN A 77 -4.44 6.39 20.96
N PHE A 78 -4.99 7.48 21.39
CA PHE A 78 -4.92 7.96 22.76
C PHE A 78 -6.32 8.21 23.29
N LYS A 79 -6.62 7.67 24.45
CA LYS A 79 -7.86 7.95 25.18
C LYS A 79 -7.52 8.33 26.58
N TYR A 80 -8.16 9.36 27.08
CA TYR A 80 -8.03 9.83 28.44
C TYR A 80 -9.42 10.14 28.99
N ASN A 81 -9.72 9.58 30.15
CA ASN A 81 -10.93 9.85 30.90
C ASN A 81 -10.54 10.32 32.28
N ALA A 82 -11.08 11.43 32.71
CA ALA A 82 -10.83 11.99 34.03
C ALA A 82 -12.14 12.46 34.67
N ALA A 83 -12.27 12.27 35.96
CA ALA A 83 -13.28 12.86 36.82
C ALA A 83 -12.58 13.70 37.90
N PRO A 84 -12.06 14.91 37.56
CA PRO A 84 -11.33 15.74 38.50
C PRO A 84 -12.20 16.18 39.67
N TYR A 85 -13.48 16.33 39.41
CA TYR A 85 -14.49 16.69 40.39
C TYR A 85 -15.70 15.76 40.25
N GLU A 86 -16.52 15.58 41.33
CA GLU A 86 -17.72 14.77 41.29
C GLU A 86 -18.77 15.26 40.29
N TRP A 87 -18.73 16.54 39.97
CA TRP A 87 -19.64 17.18 39.02
C TRP A 87 -19.08 17.34 37.62
N LEU A 88 -17.83 16.92 37.34
CA LEU A 88 -17.18 17.10 36.03
C LEU A 88 -16.45 15.86 35.58
N GLU A 89 -16.81 15.34 34.42
CA GLU A 89 -16.06 14.34 33.69
C GLU A 89 -15.51 14.91 32.40
N VAL A 90 -14.27 14.57 32.09
CA VAL A 90 -13.55 14.96 30.88
C VAL A 90 -13.14 13.71 30.14
N GLN A 91 -13.47 13.63 28.86
CA GLN A 91 -13.05 12.55 27.99
C GLN A 91 -12.34 13.13 26.77
N VAL A 92 -11.18 12.59 26.46
CA VAL A 92 -10.37 12.98 25.31
C VAL A 92 -10.05 11.73 24.51
N ASN A 93 -10.32 11.78 23.20
CA ASN A 93 -9.95 10.76 22.24
C ASN A 93 -9.14 11.42 21.13
N ALA A 94 -7.96 10.89 20.86
CA ALA A 94 -7.15 11.29 19.72
C ALA A 94 -6.73 10.06 18.94
N ARG A 95 -6.80 10.14 17.62
CA ARG A 95 -6.34 9.09 16.71
C ARG A 95 -5.56 9.72 15.58
N TYR A 96 -4.43 9.12 15.27
CA TYR A 96 -3.64 9.48 14.11
C TYR A 96 -3.35 8.24 13.29
N ILE A 97 -3.59 8.34 11.98
CA ILE A 97 -3.32 7.27 11.01
C ILE A 97 -2.43 7.86 9.91
N TYR A 98 -1.25 7.29 9.78
CA TYR A 98 -0.37 7.52 8.64
C TYR A 98 -0.40 6.29 7.74
N LYS A 99 -0.66 6.49 6.44
CA LYS A 99 -0.59 5.46 5.41
C LYS A 99 0.38 5.91 4.34
N GLN A 100 1.17 4.98 3.84
CA GLN A 100 2.04 5.19 2.68
C GLN A 100 1.92 4.00 1.75
N LEU A 101 1.62 4.27 0.49
CA LEU A 101 1.60 3.32 -0.60
C LEU A 101 2.64 3.74 -1.63
N ASP A 102 3.55 2.84 -1.98
CA ASP A 102 4.59 3.06 -2.96
C ASP A 102 4.54 1.96 -4.01
N ASN A 103 4.17 2.31 -5.24
CA ASN A 103 3.94 1.39 -6.35
C ASN A 103 4.74 1.79 -7.60
N PRO A 104 5.03 0.84 -8.50
CA PRO A 104 5.40 1.20 -9.86
C PRO A 104 4.31 2.07 -10.51
N LEU A 105 4.72 3.12 -11.23
CA LEU A 105 3.75 4.04 -11.84
C LEU A 105 2.80 3.34 -12.81
N TYR A 106 3.28 2.32 -13.53
CA TYR A 106 2.46 1.53 -14.44
C TYR A 106 1.24 0.91 -13.76
N THR A 107 1.41 0.34 -12.56
CA THR A 107 0.29 -0.27 -11.81
C THR A 107 -0.70 0.77 -11.30
N ALA A 108 -0.21 1.96 -10.96
CA ALA A 108 -1.05 3.05 -10.46
C ALA A 108 -1.90 3.69 -11.57
N LEU A 109 -1.36 3.81 -12.79
CA LEU A 109 -2.07 4.46 -13.90
C LEU A 109 -3.09 3.57 -14.60
N ASN A 110 -2.74 2.31 -14.81
CA ASN A 110 -3.56 1.44 -15.68
C ASN A 110 -4.40 0.41 -14.93
N GLY A 111 -3.97 -0.03 -13.74
CA GLY A 111 -4.67 -1.10 -12.99
C GLY A 111 -4.79 -2.45 -13.73
N LEU A 112 -4.22 -2.55 -14.94
CA LEU A 112 -4.40 -3.67 -15.87
C LEU A 112 -3.25 -4.69 -15.82
N LEU A 113 -2.28 -4.54 -14.92
CA LEU A 113 -1.09 -5.41 -14.87
C LEU A 113 -1.46 -6.89 -14.82
N TYR A 114 -2.40 -7.27 -13.94
CA TYR A 114 -2.84 -8.66 -13.79
C TYR A 114 -3.53 -9.18 -15.06
N HIS A 115 -4.34 -8.35 -15.68
CA HIS A 115 -4.99 -8.67 -16.95
C HIS A 115 -3.95 -8.84 -18.07
N ASP A 116 -2.97 -7.97 -18.17
CA ASP A 116 -1.91 -8.08 -19.17
C ASP A 116 -1.10 -9.37 -18.98
N ILE A 117 -0.73 -9.69 -17.74
CA ILE A 117 0.01 -10.92 -17.41
C ILE A 117 -0.82 -12.17 -17.74
N SER A 118 -2.12 -12.18 -17.43
CA SER A 118 -3.00 -13.33 -17.67
C SER A 118 -3.20 -13.64 -19.15
N ARG A 119 -2.97 -12.66 -20.02
CA ARG A 119 -3.07 -12.79 -21.48
C ARG A 119 -1.76 -13.12 -22.18
N MET A 120 -0.66 -13.19 -21.42
CA MET A 120 0.63 -13.49 -22.00
C MET A 120 0.69 -14.96 -22.44
N TRP A 121 1.08 -15.16 -23.68
CA TRP A 121 1.26 -16.51 -24.21
C TRP A 121 2.56 -17.13 -23.68
N PRO A 122 2.54 -18.36 -23.24
CA PRO A 122 3.74 -19.04 -22.73
C PRO A 122 4.91 -19.08 -23.71
N MET A 123 4.61 -19.12 -25.02
CA MET A 123 5.63 -19.16 -26.08
C MET A 123 6.38 -17.84 -26.26
N MET A 124 5.88 -16.74 -25.70
CA MET A 124 6.59 -15.46 -25.76
C MET A 124 7.84 -15.50 -24.88
N PRO A 125 9.02 -15.16 -25.40
CA PRO A 125 10.24 -15.14 -24.63
C PRO A 125 10.20 -14.06 -23.54
N PHE A 126 10.84 -14.35 -22.42
CA PHE A 126 10.96 -13.41 -21.31
C PHE A 126 11.95 -12.30 -21.60
N LYS A 127 13.02 -12.64 -22.33
CA LYS A 127 14.07 -11.71 -22.77
C LYS A 127 14.41 -11.94 -24.22
N ASP A 128 14.87 -10.89 -24.87
CA ASP A 128 15.46 -10.97 -26.21
C ASP A 128 16.87 -11.61 -26.17
N PRO A 129 17.49 -11.93 -27.31
CA PRO A 129 18.84 -12.46 -27.37
C PRO A 129 19.93 -11.57 -26.75
N ASN A 130 19.67 -10.25 -26.65
CA ASN A 130 20.58 -9.27 -26.07
C ASN A 130 20.40 -9.14 -24.54
N GLY A 131 19.41 -9.84 -23.96
CA GLY A 131 19.14 -9.84 -22.52
C GLY A 131 18.15 -8.77 -22.05
N TYR A 132 17.56 -7.99 -22.94
CA TYR A 132 16.53 -7.03 -22.61
C TYR A 132 15.17 -7.70 -22.43
N TYR A 133 14.34 -7.16 -21.55
CA TYR A 133 12.98 -7.66 -21.35
C TYR A 133 12.10 -7.42 -22.57
N MET A 134 11.36 -8.43 -22.96
CA MET A 134 10.42 -8.30 -24.08
C MET A 134 9.30 -7.31 -23.72
N ARG A 135 8.96 -6.47 -24.69
CA ARG A 135 7.93 -5.42 -24.56
C ARG A 135 6.59 -5.94 -24.04
N ASN A 136 6.19 -7.11 -24.52
CA ASN A 136 4.89 -7.70 -24.21
C ASN A 136 4.71 -8.01 -22.70
N GLY A 137 5.80 -8.32 -21.97
CA GLY A 137 5.77 -8.60 -20.53
C GLY A 137 5.58 -7.38 -19.63
N LYS A 138 5.57 -6.17 -20.20
CA LYS A 138 5.46 -4.90 -19.46
C LYS A 138 6.53 -4.68 -18.38
N LEU A 139 7.55 -5.55 -18.36
CA LEU A 139 8.63 -5.47 -17.38
C LEU A 139 9.47 -4.20 -17.54
N ASN A 140 9.62 -3.71 -18.77
CA ASN A 140 10.29 -2.44 -19.04
C ASN A 140 9.62 -1.30 -18.28
N GLN A 141 8.29 -1.30 -18.21
CA GLN A 141 7.52 -0.30 -17.49
C GLN A 141 7.55 -0.48 -15.96
N LEU A 142 7.71 -1.72 -15.48
CA LEU A 142 7.86 -2.00 -14.05
C LEU A 142 9.27 -1.71 -13.54
N THR A 143 10.30 -1.88 -14.39
CA THR A 143 11.71 -1.80 -14.00
C THR A 143 12.37 -0.45 -14.31
N ASN A 144 11.72 0.43 -15.08
CA ASN A 144 12.28 1.72 -15.48
C ASN A 144 12.47 2.73 -14.33
N GLY A 145 12.04 2.38 -13.12
CA GLY A 145 12.14 3.24 -11.95
C GLY A 145 11.04 4.31 -11.81
N SER A 146 10.04 4.31 -12.68
CA SER A 146 8.86 5.17 -12.51
C SER A 146 8.05 4.75 -11.30
N ARG A 147 7.72 5.72 -10.42
CA ARG A 147 7.07 5.45 -9.13
C ARG A 147 5.82 6.30 -8.95
N SER A 148 4.85 5.75 -8.23
CA SER A 148 3.72 6.47 -7.66
C SER A 148 3.73 6.26 -6.15
N GLU A 149 3.95 7.34 -5.42
CA GLU A 149 3.94 7.36 -3.96
C GLU A 149 2.69 8.12 -3.52
N SER A 150 1.88 7.49 -2.69
CA SER A 150 0.72 8.12 -2.05
C SER A 150 0.87 8.05 -0.55
N SER A 151 0.75 9.18 0.13
CA SER A 151 0.75 9.25 1.58
C SER A 151 -0.50 9.93 2.08
N THR A 152 -1.09 9.39 3.14
CA THR A 152 -2.29 9.93 3.77
C THR A 152 -2.05 10.10 5.26
N ASN A 153 -2.35 11.30 5.76
CA ASN A 153 -2.38 11.63 7.17
C ASN A 153 -3.82 11.90 7.58
N ASP A 154 -4.36 11.11 8.50
CA ASP A 154 -5.72 11.24 9.04
C ASP A 154 -5.60 11.46 10.55
N ALA A 155 -5.84 12.68 11.00
CA ALA A 155 -5.83 13.06 12.40
C ALA A 155 -7.26 13.33 12.86
N TYR A 156 -7.64 12.68 13.95
CA TYR A 156 -8.94 12.82 14.59
C TYR A 156 -8.75 13.16 16.07
N PHE A 157 -9.47 14.16 16.53
CA PHE A 157 -9.55 14.58 17.92
C PHE A 157 -11.00 14.72 18.34
N GLN A 158 -11.33 14.23 19.51
CA GLN A 158 -12.65 14.42 20.15
C GLN A 158 -12.45 14.74 21.61
N GLY A 159 -13.08 15.82 22.05
CA GLY A 159 -13.21 16.19 23.44
C GLY A 159 -14.68 16.10 23.88
N GLN A 160 -14.93 15.56 25.05
CA GLN A 160 -16.25 15.53 25.67
C GLN A 160 -16.15 15.99 27.11
N LEU A 161 -17.03 16.89 27.51
CA LEU A 161 -17.24 17.32 28.88
C LEU A 161 -18.63 16.88 29.30
N VAL A 162 -18.71 16.22 30.46
CA VAL A 162 -19.98 15.88 31.11
C VAL A 162 -20.04 16.62 32.43
N PHE A 163 -21.00 17.48 32.58
CA PHE A 163 -21.23 18.30 33.76
C PHE A 163 -22.49 17.83 34.49
N HIS A 164 -22.39 17.60 35.78
CA HIS A 164 -23.47 17.15 36.68
C HIS A 164 -23.82 18.28 37.66
N PRO A 165 -24.62 19.30 37.25
CA PRO A 165 -24.91 20.46 38.11
C PRO A 165 -25.80 20.08 39.31
N LEU A 166 -26.66 19.10 39.13
CA LEU A 166 -27.59 18.60 40.13
C LEU A 166 -27.72 17.09 40.03
N LYS A 167 -28.20 16.46 41.08
CA LYS A 167 -28.47 15.02 41.10
C LYS A 167 -29.46 14.66 39.97
N ASN A 168 -29.10 13.73 39.09
CA ASN A 168 -29.84 13.28 37.90
C ASN A 168 -29.86 14.26 36.71
N TRP A 169 -29.06 15.33 36.71
CA TRP A 169 -28.92 16.21 35.59
C TRP A 169 -27.52 16.05 34.95
N ASN A 170 -27.50 15.81 33.64
CA ASN A 170 -26.28 15.68 32.85
C ASN A 170 -26.31 16.67 31.71
N ILE A 171 -25.32 17.53 31.62
CA ILE A 171 -25.08 18.42 30.49
C ILE A 171 -23.83 17.94 29.80
N THR A 172 -23.94 17.58 28.52
CA THR A 172 -22.81 17.06 27.73
C THR A 172 -22.47 18.00 26.60
N ALA A 173 -21.20 18.41 26.57
CA ALA A 173 -20.63 19.15 25.46
C ALA A 173 -19.59 18.30 24.72
N ASN A 174 -19.69 18.26 23.39
CA ASN A 174 -18.77 17.50 22.54
C ASN A 174 -18.14 18.42 21.49
N ILE A 175 -16.85 18.25 21.26
CA ILE A 175 -16.15 18.83 20.13
C ILE A 175 -15.41 17.72 19.38
N GLY A 176 -15.52 17.71 18.06
CA GLY A 176 -14.82 16.77 17.20
C GLY A 176 -14.13 17.50 16.05
N LEU A 177 -12.87 17.19 15.84
CA LEU A 177 -12.06 17.73 14.75
C LEU A 177 -11.45 16.58 13.97
N ARG A 178 -11.49 16.66 12.65
CA ARG A 178 -10.82 15.69 11.77
C ARG A 178 -10.14 16.42 10.62
N THR A 179 -8.91 16.06 10.38
CA THR A 179 -8.14 16.53 9.24
C THR A 179 -7.60 15.34 8.47
N VAL A 180 -7.83 15.32 7.16
CA VAL A 180 -7.28 14.30 6.26
C VAL A 180 -6.50 15.03 5.17
N ASN A 181 -5.21 14.75 5.11
CA ASN A 181 -4.32 15.26 4.09
C ASN A 181 -3.76 14.10 3.28
N GLN A 182 -3.93 14.17 1.96
CA GLN A 182 -3.34 13.20 1.04
C GLN A 182 -2.32 13.93 0.16
N PHE A 183 -1.18 13.30 0.01
CA PHE A 183 -0.12 13.76 -0.87
C PHE A 183 0.26 12.64 -1.84
N ASP A 184 0.12 12.92 -3.14
CA ASP A 184 0.44 11.99 -4.22
C ASP A 184 1.59 12.55 -5.03
N LYS A 185 2.64 11.73 -5.18
CA LYS A 185 3.83 12.06 -5.97
C LYS A 185 4.03 11.00 -7.03
N GLN A 186 4.17 11.43 -8.28
CA GLN A 186 4.48 10.56 -9.39
C GLN A 186 5.79 10.97 -10.04
N ASN A 187 6.64 9.98 -10.28
CA ASN A 187 7.90 10.15 -10.99
C ASN A 187 7.87 9.30 -12.26
N LEU A 188 8.00 9.95 -13.41
CA LEU A 188 7.95 9.32 -14.72
C LEU A 188 9.35 9.29 -15.35
N ASN A 189 9.86 8.12 -15.57
CA ASN A 189 11.10 7.87 -16.32
C ASN A 189 10.78 7.38 -17.73
N LYS A 190 11.71 7.60 -18.65
CA LYS A 190 11.59 7.05 -20.01
C LYS A 190 11.59 5.53 -19.98
N VAL A 191 10.73 4.94 -20.79
CA VAL A 191 10.71 3.49 -21.04
C VAL A 191 11.46 3.26 -22.36
N TYR A 192 12.45 2.40 -22.31
CA TYR A 192 13.13 1.92 -23.52
C TYR A 192 12.43 0.62 -23.95
N GLU A 193 11.89 0.63 -25.15
CA GLU A 193 11.18 -0.50 -25.78
C GLU A 193 11.90 -0.96 -27.03
#